data_0c64600329d19a1081c5595cd6a475d8
#
_entry.id   0c64600329d19a1081c5595cd6a475d8
#
_cell.length_a   1.000
_cell.length_b   1.000
_cell.length_c   1.000
_cell.angle_alpha   90.00
_cell.angle_beta   90.00
_cell.angle_gamma   90.00
#
_symmetry.space_group_name_H-M   'P 1'
#
loop_
_entity.id
_entity.type
_entity.pdbx_description
1 polymer ?
#
loop_
_entity_poly.entity_id
_entity_poly.type
_entity_poly.pdbx_seq_one_letter_code
_entity_poly.pdbx_strand_id
1 'polypeptide(L)'
;SISVNVSAATGYSNTQVMEAIREVKEEVFPIGYDYEFGGMSREEAQTIGSIDTYLIYAVCVLLIFLILACLYESFLIPFSVIFSVPAGLMGSFGFAWLWNQGYAALPIIFLGQIENNIYLQTGVIMLIGLLAKTAILITEFALERRRKGMGIVEAAFAAAEARLRPILMTVLTM
;
A
#
# COMPACT_ATOMS: atom_id res chain seq x y z
N SER A 1 -7.74 -6.92 35.74
CA SER A 1 -7.22 -6.19 34.57
C SER A 1 -7.83 -4.80 34.52
N ILE A 2 -7.02 -3.81 34.38
CA ILE A 2 -7.45 -2.41 34.22
C ILE A 2 -7.16 -2.06 32.76
N SER A 3 -8.16 -1.55 32.04
CA SER A 3 -8.00 -1.04 30.69
C SER A 3 -7.87 0.48 30.72
N VAL A 4 -6.79 1.00 30.12
CA VAL A 4 -6.54 2.43 29.98
C VAL A 4 -6.57 2.76 28.49
N ASN A 5 -7.42 3.71 28.11
CA ASN A 5 -7.48 4.21 26.74
C ASN A 5 -6.55 5.42 26.63
N VAL A 6 -5.57 5.30 25.76
CA VAL A 6 -4.62 6.39 25.46
C VAL A 6 -4.86 6.83 24.02
N SER A 7 -4.97 8.12 23.79
CA SER A 7 -5.09 8.71 22.46
C SER A 7 -3.92 9.64 22.19
N ALA A 8 -3.42 9.65 20.96
CA ALA A 8 -2.36 10.57 20.55
C ALA A 8 -2.83 12.02 20.68
N ALA A 9 -1.97 12.91 21.19
CA ALA A 9 -2.20 14.33 21.14
C ALA A 9 -2.03 14.84 19.69
N THR A 10 -2.65 15.98 19.38
CA THR A 10 -2.60 16.57 18.04
C THR A 10 -1.14 16.82 17.61
N GLY A 11 -0.71 16.15 16.55
CA GLY A 11 0.65 16.24 16.00
C GLY A 11 1.60 15.09 16.38
N TYR A 12 1.13 14.11 17.13
CA TYR A 12 1.91 12.89 17.45
C TYR A 12 1.28 11.65 16.80
N SER A 13 2.13 10.80 16.26
CA SER A 13 1.73 9.53 15.66
C SER A 13 1.39 8.47 16.71
N ASN A 14 0.47 7.56 16.40
CA ASN A 14 0.18 6.38 17.24
C ASN A 14 1.45 5.56 17.54
N THR A 15 2.36 5.46 16.59
CA THR A 15 3.65 4.78 16.76
C THR A 15 4.49 5.44 17.85
N GLN A 16 4.56 6.76 17.88
CA GLN A 16 5.30 7.51 18.90
C GLN A 16 4.67 7.35 20.30
N VAL A 17 3.33 7.27 20.35
CA VAL A 17 2.62 7.01 21.62
C VAL A 17 2.95 5.61 22.14
N MET A 18 3.01 4.60 21.27
CA MET A 18 3.38 3.24 21.66
C MET A 18 4.83 3.14 22.15
N GLU A 19 5.73 3.88 21.52
CA GLU A 19 7.14 3.95 21.91
C GLU A 19 7.31 4.65 23.27
N ALA A 20 6.60 5.76 23.49
CA ALA A 20 6.57 6.45 24.76
C ALA A 20 5.98 5.58 25.90
N ILE A 21 4.91 4.81 25.64
CA ILE A 21 4.37 3.86 26.62
C ILE A 21 5.40 2.77 26.98
N ARG A 22 6.17 2.31 25.99
CA ARG A 22 7.21 1.32 26.23
C ARG A 22 8.34 1.88 27.10
N GLU A 23 8.71 3.13 26.89
CA GLU A 23 9.75 3.83 27.67
C GLU A 23 9.29 4.09 29.12
N VAL A 24 8.07 4.57 29.29
CA VAL A 24 7.46 4.79 30.63
C VAL A 24 7.28 3.49 31.42
N LYS A 25 7.05 2.34 30.75
CA LYS A 25 6.98 1.03 31.40
C LYS A 25 8.25 0.74 32.21
N GLU A 26 9.41 0.98 31.61
CA GLU A 26 10.70 0.65 32.24
C GLU A 26 10.98 1.52 33.48
N GLU A 27 10.41 2.76 33.50
CA GLU A 27 10.63 3.70 34.62
C GLU A 27 9.62 3.56 35.75
N VAL A 28 8.34 3.26 35.45
CA VAL A 28 7.25 3.44 36.40
C VAL A 28 6.65 2.12 36.90
N PHE A 29 6.76 1.03 36.16
CA PHE A 29 6.09 -0.22 36.55
C PHE A 29 6.88 -0.99 37.60
N PRO A 30 6.23 -1.33 38.76
CA PRO A 30 6.86 -2.19 39.76
C PRO A 30 7.01 -3.62 39.22
N ILE A 31 7.98 -4.36 39.77
CA ILE A 31 8.26 -5.75 39.43
C ILE A 31 6.97 -6.60 39.64
N GLY A 32 6.51 -7.26 38.57
CA GLY A 32 5.31 -8.12 38.59
C GLY A 32 4.08 -7.55 37.87
N TYR A 33 4.15 -6.32 37.39
CA TYR A 33 3.11 -5.74 36.52
C TYR A 33 3.57 -5.69 35.07
N ASP A 34 2.70 -6.07 34.15
CA ASP A 34 2.93 -5.98 32.72
C ASP A 34 1.69 -5.40 32.03
N TYR A 35 1.89 -4.83 30.84
CA TYR A 35 0.80 -4.32 30.04
C TYR A 35 0.75 -5.06 28.69
N GLU A 36 -0.44 -5.17 28.16
CA GLU A 36 -0.65 -5.71 26.82
C GLU A 36 -1.49 -4.72 26.01
N PHE A 37 -1.05 -4.43 24.80
CA PHE A 37 -1.86 -3.63 23.89
C PHE A 37 -3.13 -4.40 23.52
N GLY A 38 -4.28 -3.73 23.59
CA GLY A 38 -5.55 -4.32 23.24
C GLY A 38 -6.00 -3.96 21.82
N GLY A 39 -6.81 -4.82 21.20
CA GLY A 39 -7.43 -4.56 19.91
C GLY A 39 -6.45 -4.33 18.77
N MET A 40 -6.76 -3.37 17.90
CA MET A 40 -5.93 -3.04 16.72
C MET A 40 -4.53 -2.54 17.07
N SER A 41 -4.35 -1.89 18.21
CA SER A 41 -3.04 -1.41 18.66
C SER A 41 -2.05 -2.54 18.92
N ARG A 42 -2.54 -3.73 19.27
CA ARG A 42 -1.71 -4.93 19.42
C ARG A 42 -1.14 -5.38 18.08
N GLU A 43 -1.96 -5.44 17.03
CA GLU A 43 -1.53 -5.82 15.69
C GLU A 43 -0.58 -4.77 15.11
N GLU A 44 -0.86 -3.49 15.35
CA GLU A 44 0.00 -2.40 14.95
C GLU A 44 1.38 -2.48 15.62
N ALA A 45 1.43 -2.74 16.93
CA ALA A 45 2.68 -2.91 17.68
C ALA A 45 3.51 -4.12 17.23
N GLN A 46 2.87 -5.19 16.77
CA GLN A 46 3.54 -6.39 16.25
C GLN A 46 4.01 -6.20 14.80
N THR A 47 3.29 -5.41 14.00
CA THR A 47 3.54 -5.25 12.57
C THR A 47 4.59 -4.18 12.28
N ILE A 48 4.67 -3.14 13.12
CA ILE A 48 5.60 -2.03 12.92
C ILE A 48 7.05 -2.51 13.13
N GLY A 49 7.81 -2.51 12.02
CA GLY A 49 9.25 -2.82 12.04
C GLY A 49 9.60 -4.29 12.13
N SER A 50 8.64 -5.20 12.08
CA SER A 50 8.96 -6.63 12.02
C SER A 50 9.44 -7.03 10.63
N ILE A 51 10.49 -7.83 10.58
CA ILE A 51 11.00 -8.45 9.34
C ILE A 51 9.89 -9.24 8.63
N ASP A 52 8.95 -9.78 9.41
CA ASP A 52 7.81 -10.54 8.91
C ASP A 52 6.92 -9.74 7.96
N THR A 53 6.74 -8.45 8.19
CA THR A 53 5.94 -7.58 7.32
C THR A 53 6.57 -7.44 5.94
N TYR A 54 7.87 -7.21 5.85
CA TYR A 54 8.58 -7.13 4.57
C TYR A 54 8.60 -8.47 3.84
N LEU A 55 8.69 -9.56 4.60
CA LEU A 55 8.64 -10.92 4.05
C LEU A 55 7.26 -11.21 3.44
N ILE A 56 6.17 -10.80 4.09
CA ILE A 56 4.81 -10.92 3.55
C ILE A 56 4.69 -10.17 2.22
N TYR A 57 5.16 -8.92 2.13
CA TYR A 57 5.15 -8.17 0.88
C TYR A 57 5.97 -8.85 -0.22
N ALA A 58 7.15 -9.35 0.11
CA ALA A 58 8.00 -10.06 -0.85
C ALA A 58 7.33 -11.35 -1.35
N VAL A 59 6.71 -12.12 -0.47
CA VAL A 59 5.98 -13.34 -0.82
C VAL A 59 4.75 -13.01 -1.69
N CYS A 60 4.00 -11.95 -1.38
CA CYS A 60 2.88 -11.51 -2.21
C CYS A 60 3.32 -11.16 -3.64
N VAL A 61 4.39 -10.38 -3.78
CA VAL A 61 4.93 -10.01 -5.11
C VAL A 61 5.44 -11.24 -5.86
N LEU A 62 6.13 -12.15 -5.16
CA LEU A 62 6.61 -13.41 -5.74
C LEU A 62 5.46 -14.29 -6.23
N LEU A 63 4.39 -14.43 -5.44
CA LEU A 63 3.21 -15.19 -5.84
C LEU A 63 2.52 -14.61 -7.07
N ILE A 64 2.36 -13.28 -7.11
CA ILE A 64 1.82 -12.58 -8.28
C ILE A 64 2.69 -12.87 -9.50
N PHE A 65 4.01 -12.79 -9.37
CA PHE A 65 4.94 -13.09 -10.45
C PHE A 65 4.80 -14.53 -10.97
N LEU A 66 4.75 -15.51 -10.06
CA LEU A 66 4.61 -16.91 -10.42
C LEU A 66 3.29 -17.19 -11.17
N ILE A 67 2.18 -16.65 -10.65
CA ILE A 67 0.86 -16.81 -11.29
C ILE A 67 0.87 -16.20 -12.70
N LEU A 68 1.44 -15.01 -12.86
CA LEU A 68 1.53 -14.34 -14.15
C LEU A 68 2.48 -15.08 -15.12
N ALA A 69 3.59 -15.60 -14.63
CA ALA A 69 4.54 -16.37 -15.43
C ALA A 69 3.89 -17.66 -15.96
N CYS A 70 3.09 -18.34 -15.13
CA CYS A 70 2.32 -19.50 -15.55
C CYS A 70 1.22 -19.13 -16.56
N LEU A 71 0.55 -18.00 -16.36
CA LEU A 71 -0.55 -17.57 -17.23
C LEU A 71 -0.07 -17.16 -18.63
N TYR A 72 1.06 -16.47 -18.71
CA TYR A 72 1.57 -15.93 -19.98
C TYR A 72 2.62 -16.82 -20.67
N GLU A 73 3.03 -17.91 -20.04
CA GLU A 73 4.12 -18.79 -20.55
C GLU A 73 5.37 -18.00 -20.95
N SER A 74 5.61 -16.86 -20.28
CA SER A 74 6.69 -15.93 -20.59
C SER A 74 7.13 -15.23 -19.32
N PHE A 75 8.44 -15.03 -19.13
CA PHE A 75 8.99 -14.30 -18.00
C PHE A 75 9.06 -12.78 -18.22
N LEU A 76 9.04 -12.31 -19.46
CA LEU A 76 9.17 -10.89 -19.79
C LEU A 76 7.89 -10.11 -19.54
N ILE A 77 6.73 -10.69 -19.79
CA ILE A 77 5.43 -10.03 -19.64
C ILE A 77 5.10 -9.78 -18.17
N PRO A 78 5.24 -10.75 -17.24
CA PRO A 78 5.06 -10.51 -15.81
C PRO A 78 5.97 -9.43 -15.24
N PHE A 79 7.17 -9.31 -15.76
CA PHE A 79 8.11 -8.28 -15.32
C PHE A 79 7.59 -6.87 -15.59
N SER A 80 6.95 -6.66 -16.72
CA SER A 80 6.30 -5.38 -17.05
C SER A 80 5.17 -5.02 -16.08
N VAL A 81 4.38 -6.03 -15.67
CA VAL A 81 3.30 -5.84 -14.69
C VAL A 81 3.86 -5.49 -13.31
N ILE A 82 4.91 -6.18 -12.87
CA ILE A 82 5.55 -5.89 -11.57
C ILE A 82 6.17 -4.51 -11.54
N PHE A 83 6.73 -4.03 -12.65
CA PHE A 83 7.28 -2.67 -12.74
C PHE A 83 6.23 -1.56 -12.54
N SER A 84 4.94 -1.86 -12.74
CA SER A 84 3.85 -0.93 -12.46
C SER A 84 3.61 -0.72 -10.96
N VAL A 85 3.95 -1.72 -10.12
CA VAL A 85 3.73 -1.67 -8.66
C VAL A 85 4.55 -0.56 -8.00
N PRO A 86 5.89 -0.46 -8.19
CA PRO A 86 6.68 0.64 -7.66
C PRO A 86 6.19 2.03 -8.12
N ALA A 87 5.77 2.16 -9.37
CA ALA A 87 5.24 3.40 -9.89
C ALA A 87 3.94 3.82 -9.18
N GLY A 88 3.05 2.86 -8.93
CA GLY A 88 1.82 3.09 -8.16
C GLY A 88 2.07 3.43 -6.71
N LEU A 89 3.02 2.75 -6.07
CA LEU A 89 3.45 3.06 -4.70
C LEU A 89 4.06 4.46 -4.60
N MET A 90 4.92 4.84 -5.53
CA MET A 90 5.46 6.20 -5.60
C MET A 90 4.35 7.25 -5.76
N GLY A 91 3.32 6.97 -6.56
CA GLY A 91 2.16 7.84 -6.71
C GLY A 91 1.37 7.99 -5.41
N SER A 92 1.11 6.90 -4.72
CA SER A 92 0.35 6.87 -3.46
C SER A 92 1.11 7.57 -2.32
N PHE A 93 2.37 7.24 -2.09
CA PHE A 93 3.19 7.90 -1.08
C PHE A 93 3.53 9.35 -1.46
N GLY A 94 3.76 9.63 -2.73
CA GLY A 94 3.97 10.98 -3.24
C GLY A 94 2.75 11.87 -3.02
N PHE A 95 1.54 11.33 -3.25
CA PHE A 95 0.30 12.03 -2.97
C PHE A 95 0.12 12.27 -1.46
N ALA A 96 0.39 11.27 -0.62
CA ALA A 96 0.33 11.42 0.84
C ALA A 96 1.31 12.49 1.34
N TRP A 97 2.52 12.52 0.79
CA TRP A 97 3.52 13.53 1.12
C TRP A 97 3.10 14.93 0.67
N LEU A 98 2.59 15.09 -0.55
CA LEU A 98 2.05 16.35 -1.06
C LEU A 98 0.86 16.83 -0.22
N TRP A 99 0.00 15.90 0.20
CA TRP A 99 -1.14 16.19 1.05
C TRP A 99 -0.70 16.73 2.40
N ASN A 100 0.29 16.10 3.04
CA ASN A 100 0.84 16.56 4.31
C ASN A 100 1.53 17.93 4.19
N GLN A 101 2.19 18.23 3.06
CA GLN A 101 2.74 19.55 2.76
C GLN A 101 1.62 20.59 2.55
N GLY A 102 0.58 20.24 1.82
CA GLY A 102 -0.59 21.09 1.57
C GLY A 102 -1.39 21.37 2.84
N TYR A 103 -1.48 20.40 3.75
CA TYR A 103 -2.12 20.56 5.06
C TYR A 103 -1.41 21.60 5.91
N ALA A 104 -0.10 21.68 5.86
CA ALA A 104 0.69 22.71 6.55
C ALA A 104 0.44 24.12 5.99
N ALA A 105 0.07 24.24 4.71
CA ALA A 105 -0.19 25.53 4.05
C ALA A 105 -1.65 26.00 4.14
N LEU A 106 -2.62 25.07 4.29
CA LEU A 106 -4.06 25.37 4.28
C LEU A 106 -4.78 24.61 5.40
N PRO A 107 -4.88 25.19 6.63
CA PRO A 107 -5.47 24.54 7.80
C PRO A 107 -7.00 24.33 7.71
N ILE A 108 -7.61 24.51 6.54
CA ILE A 108 -9.07 24.43 6.31
C ILE A 108 -9.51 23.01 5.96
N ILE A 109 -8.57 22.09 5.65
CA ILE A 109 -8.92 20.73 5.24
C ILE A 109 -9.10 19.86 6.49
N PHE A 110 -10.33 19.46 6.75
CA PHE A 110 -10.81 18.70 7.91
C PHE A 110 -10.30 17.25 7.98
N LEU A 111 -9.45 16.83 7.05
CA LEU A 111 -8.82 15.51 7.00
C LEU A 111 -7.41 15.63 7.62
N GLY A 112 -7.20 14.95 8.74
CA GLY A 112 -5.94 14.93 9.48
C GLY A 112 -4.71 14.51 8.66
N GLN A 113 -3.56 14.56 9.27
CA GLN A 113 -2.31 14.09 8.66
C GLN A 113 -2.39 12.59 8.35
N ILE A 114 -1.86 12.21 7.18
CA ILE A 114 -1.76 10.80 6.80
C ILE A 114 -0.52 10.23 7.47
N GLU A 115 -0.74 9.36 8.44
CA GLU A 115 0.31 8.68 9.20
C GLU A 115 0.49 7.24 8.72
N ASN A 116 1.68 6.70 8.93
CA ASN A 116 1.96 5.30 8.62
C ASN A 116 1.37 4.40 9.71
N ASN A 117 0.14 4.02 9.55
CA ASN A 117 -0.59 3.13 10.44
C ASN A 117 -1.03 1.85 9.68
N ILE A 118 -1.63 0.90 10.42
CA ILE A 118 -2.10 -0.37 9.86
C ILE A 118 -3.10 -0.18 8.69
N TYR A 119 -3.88 0.89 8.71
CA TYR A 119 -4.83 1.20 7.63
C TYR A 119 -4.12 1.56 6.33
N LEU A 120 -3.02 2.35 6.42
CA LEU A 120 -2.21 2.68 5.26
C LEU A 120 -1.55 1.42 4.69
N GLN A 121 -1.04 0.53 5.55
CA GLN A 121 -0.43 -0.74 5.12
C GLN A 121 -1.45 -1.65 4.42
N THR A 122 -2.65 -1.78 4.97
CA THR A 122 -3.75 -2.53 4.33
C THR A 122 -4.15 -1.90 2.99
N GLY A 123 -4.21 -0.56 2.93
CA GLY A 123 -4.46 0.19 1.70
C GLY A 123 -3.39 -0.06 0.63
N VAL A 124 -2.13 -0.15 1.02
CA VAL A 124 -1.02 -0.47 0.09
C VAL A 124 -1.17 -1.88 -0.49
N ILE A 125 -1.51 -2.88 0.31
CA ILE A 125 -1.75 -4.25 -0.17
C ILE A 125 -2.91 -4.28 -1.17
N MET A 126 -4.01 -3.60 -0.85
CA MET A 126 -5.15 -3.47 -1.74
C MET A 126 -4.77 -2.77 -3.05
N LEU A 127 -3.98 -1.70 -2.99
CA LEU A 127 -3.50 -0.95 -4.13
C LEU A 127 -2.62 -1.80 -5.05
N ILE A 128 -1.74 -2.63 -4.49
CA ILE A 128 -0.93 -3.59 -5.27
C ILE A 128 -1.84 -4.53 -6.07
N GLY A 129 -2.88 -5.09 -5.45
CA GLY A 129 -3.83 -5.97 -6.12
C GLY A 129 -4.60 -5.27 -7.26
N LEU A 130 -5.03 -4.04 -7.05
CA LEU A 130 -5.71 -3.23 -8.06
C LEU A 130 -4.80 -2.86 -9.23
N LEU A 131 -3.56 -2.45 -8.94
CA LEU A 131 -2.57 -2.14 -9.97
C LEU A 131 -2.24 -3.37 -10.82
N ALA A 132 -1.99 -4.51 -10.17
CA ALA A 132 -1.73 -5.77 -10.87
C ALA A 132 -2.88 -6.13 -11.81
N LYS A 133 -4.13 -6.08 -11.34
CA LYS A 133 -5.32 -6.33 -12.17
C LYS A 133 -5.39 -5.39 -13.38
N THR A 134 -5.16 -4.11 -13.17
CA THR A 134 -5.22 -3.10 -14.24
C THR A 134 -4.10 -3.29 -15.25
N ALA A 135 -2.88 -3.55 -14.77
CA ALA A 135 -1.71 -3.79 -15.62
C ALA A 135 -1.87 -5.07 -16.47
N ILE A 136 -2.40 -6.16 -15.88
CA ILE A 136 -2.71 -7.39 -16.58
C ILE A 136 -3.65 -7.14 -17.76
N LEU A 137 -4.76 -6.42 -17.52
CA LEU A 137 -5.76 -6.12 -18.54
C LEU A 137 -5.19 -5.30 -19.71
N ILE A 138 -4.35 -4.32 -19.44
CA ILE A 138 -3.71 -3.50 -20.47
C ILE A 138 -2.70 -4.34 -21.28
N THR A 139 -1.90 -5.12 -20.58
CA THR A 139 -0.85 -5.96 -21.19
C THR A 139 -1.45 -7.04 -22.09
N GLU A 140 -2.52 -7.69 -21.64
CA GLU A 140 -3.23 -8.71 -22.42
C GLU A 140 -3.83 -8.13 -23.70
N PHE A 141 -4.45 -6.95 -23.60
CA PHE A 141 -5.02 -6.28 -24.76
C PHE A 141 -3.96 -5.80 -25.75
N ALA A 142 -2.80 -5.34 -25.28
CA ALA A 142 -1.66 -4.98 -26.10
C ALA A 142 -1.08 -6.23 -26.83
N LEU A 143 -0.99 -7.34 -26.11
CA LEU A 143 -0.49 -8.62 -26.67
C LEU A 143 -1.40 -9.15 -27.78
N GLU A 144 -2.72 -9.08 -27.58
CA GLU A 144 -3.71 -9.47 -28.59
C GLU A 144 -3.56 -8.65 -29.87
N ARG A 145 -3.40 -7.33 -29.75
CA ARG A 145 -3.19 -6.45 -30.89
C ARG A 145 -1.87 -6.70 -31.60
N ARG A 146 -0.81 -7.00 -30.87
CA ARG A 146 0.47 -7.38 -31.43
C ARG A 146 0.38 -8.69 -32.23
N ARG A 147 -0.37 -9.68 -31.74
CA ARG A 147 -0.64 -10.93 -32.47
C ARG A 147 -1.39 -10.71 -33.81
N LYS A 148 -2.14 -9.60 -33.92
CA LYS A 148 -2.79 -9.17 -35.15
C LYS A 148 -1.87 -8.42 -36.13
N GLY A 149 -0.58 -8.30 -35.83
CA GLY A 149 0.44 -7.72 -36.71
C GLY A 149 0.76 -6.24 -36.50
N MET A 150 0.26 -5.64 -35.42
CA MET A 150 0.59 -4.24 -35.06
C MET A 150 2.00 -4.09 -34.52
N GLY A 151 2.63 -2.92 -34.74
CA GLY A 151 3.90 -2.54 -34.13
C GLY A 151 3.78 -2.51 -32.58
N ILE A 152 4.91 -2.74 -31.87
CA ILE A 152 4.93 -2.83 -30.39
C ILE A 152 4.40 -1.53 -29.77
N VAL A 153 4.89 -0.39 -30.22
CA VAL A 153 4.51 0.93 -29.71
C VAL A 153 3.05 1.25 -30.02
N GLU A 154 2.65 0.95 -31.24
CA GLU A 154 1.29 1.19 -31.73
C GLU A 154 0.24 0.32 -30.99
N ALA A 155 0.56 -0.95 -30.75
CA ALA A 155 -0.25 -1.86 -29.96
C ALA A 155 -0.40 -1.39 -28.49
N ALA A 156 0.68 -0.88 -27.89
CA ALA A 156 0.67 -0.36 -26.53
C ALA A 156 -0.21 0.92 -26.41
N PHE A 157 -0.05 1.86 -27.33
CA PHE A 157 -0.88 3.08 -27.34
C PHE A 157 -2.37 2.76 -27.55
N ALA A 158 -2.66 1.92 -28.51
CA ALA A 158 -4.04 1.51 -28.80
C ALA A 158 -4.67 0.71 -27.65
N ALA A 159 -3.88 -0.06 -26.89
CA ALA A 159 -4.34 -0.75 -25.69
C ALA A 159 -4.63 0.25 -24.55
N ALA A 160 -3.75 1.22 -24.33
CA ALA A 160 -3.92 2.26 -23.32
C ALA A 160 -5.17 3.11 -23.61
N GLU A 161 -5.36 3.57 -24.85
CA GLU A 161 -6.51 4.37 -25.25
C GLU A 161 -7.85 3.62 -25.08
N ALA A 162 -7.90 2.36 -25.52
CA ALA A 162 -9.11 1.55 -25.42
C ALA A 162 -9.50 1.21 -23.98
N ARG A 163 -8.52 1.09 -23.08
CA ARG A 163 -8.74 0.70 -21.66
C ARG A 163 -8.78 1.88 -20.70
N LEU A 164 -8.40 3.07 -21.12
CA LEU A 164 -8.38 4.26 -20.26
C LEU A 164 -9.76 4.55 -19.66
N ARG A 165 -10.80 4.53 -20.47
CA ARG A 165 -12.18 4.84 -20.04
C ARG A 165 -12.71 3.82 -19.01
N PRO A 166 -12.66 2.49 -19.22
CA PRO A 166 -13.07 1.51 -18.21
C PRO A 166 -12.26 1.60 -16.91
N ILE A 167 -10.95 1.85 -16.99
CA ILE A 167 -10.08 1.98 -15.82
C ILE A 167 -10.46 3.22 -15.01
N LEU A 168 -10.64 4.36 -15.65
CA LEU A 168 -11.08 5.58 -14.97
C LEU A 168 -12.46 5.39 -14.31
N MET A 169 -13.38 4.70 -14.96
CA MET A 169 -14.68 4.40 -14.34
C MET A 169 -14.52 3.55 -13.08
N THR A 170 -13.70 2.50 -13.12
CA THR A 170 -13.49 1.64 -11.93
C THR A 170 -12.76 2.35 -10.81
N VAL A 171 -11.80 3.20 -11.11
CA VAL A 171 -11.04 3.95 -10.09
C VAL A 171 -11.89 5.05 -9.44
N LEU A 172 -12.78 5.71 -10.22
CA LEU A 172 -13.64 6.76 -9.69
C LEU A 172 -14.86 6.23 -8.92
N THR A 173 -15.26 4.97 -9.15
CA THR A 173 -16.39 4.34 -8.45
C THR A 173 -15.98 3.59 -7.19
N MET A 174 -14.70 3.43 -6.92
CA MET A 174 -14.14 2.80 -5.73
C MET A 174 -13.82 3.80 -4.63
#